data_7d7256a6cb2ab4638dce475f6cc23585
#
_entry.id   7d7256a6cb2ab4638dce475f6cc23585
#
_cell.length_a   1.000
_cell.length_b   1.000
_cell.length_c   1.000
_cell.angle_alpha   90.00
_cell.angle_beta   90.00
_cell.angle_gamma   90.00
#
_symmetry.space_group_name_H-M   'P 1'
#
loop_
_entity.id
_entity.type
_entity.pdbx_description
1 polymer ?
#
loop_
_entity_poly.entity_id
_entity_poly.type
_entity_poly.pdbx_seq_one_letter_code
_entity_poly.pdbx_strand_id
1 'polypeptide(L)'
;ADFLDDPRNLPPADIVTAGQMVIPTGQEVELLVTSRDVIHSFWIPALNGKRDARPGFFAPWEISADEPGVYFGQCTEFCGLSHAKMRMQTIAMDDADFQNWIDEQMVPQSAPPENPDDPVSRGATAFLANCSSCHLVEGFNGDEDIAAAVVSQAAPNLTHFASRTTFAGGILNTYTEDGEWNRDDISQWLRDLSLIHI
;
A
#
# COMPACT_ATOMS: atom_id res chain seq x y z
N ALA A 1 21.39 -12.06 -0.92
CA ALA A 1 21.46 -12.86 -2.16
C ALA A 1 20.34 -13.91 -2.19
N ASP A 2 20.04 -14.56 -1.07
CA ASP A 2 19.11 -15.71 -1.03
C ASP A 2 17.64 -15.36 -1.27
N PHE A 3 17.21 -14.14 -0.98
CA PHE A 3 15.83 -13.70 -1.23
C PHE A 3 15.53 -13.41 -2.71
N LEU A 4 16.53 -13.17 -3.53
CA LEU A 4 16.36 -12.97 -4.97
C LEU A 4 16.05 -14.28 -5.71
N ASP A 5 16.32 -15.42 -5.09
CA ASP A 5 16.09 -16.75 -5.67
C ASP A 5 14.64 -17.23 -5.46
N ASP A 6 13.91 -16.70 -4.46
CA ASP A 6 12.50 -17.03 -4.21
C ASP A 6 11.70 -15.79 -3.81
N PRO A 7 10.82 -15.28 -4.70
CA PRO A 7 9.98 -14.10 -4.44
C PRO A 7 9.03 -14.24 -3.24
N ARG A 8 8.86 -15.43 -2.70
CA ARG A 8 8.06 -15.68 -1.49
C ARG A 8 8.84 -15.40 -0.20
N ASN A 9 10.16 -15.33 -0.29
CA ASN A 9 11.07 -15.11 0.83
C ASN A 9 11.65 -13.68 0.79
N LEU A 10 10.81 -12.69 0.62
CA LEU A 10 11.24 -11.29 0.74
C LEU A 10 11.72 -11.02 2.17
N PRO A 11 12.77 -10.21 2.37
CA PRO A 11 13.16 -9.75 3.68
C PRO A 11 11.98 -8.99 4.32
N PRO A 12 11.88 -8.96 5.66
CA PRO A 12 10.95 -8.08 6.33
C PRO A 12 11.15 -6.65 5.82
N ALA A 13 10.06 -5.97 5.52
CA ALA A 13 10.10 -4.58 5.11
C ALA A 13 9.97 -3.69 6.34
N ASP A 14 10.76 -2.64 6.42
CA ASP A 14 10.65 -1.64 7.48
C ASP A 14 9.34 -0.85 7.35
N ILE A 15 8.91 -0.57 6.11
CA ILE A 15 7.67 0.17 5.80
C ILE A 15 6.94 -0.55 4.69
N VAL A 16 5.62 -0.75 4.87
CA VAL A 16 4.73 -1.34 3.86
C VAL A 16 3.62 -0.37 3.51
N THR A 17 3.49 -0.05 2.23
CA THR A 17 2.39 0.77 1.70
C THR A 17 1.55 -0.04 0.70
N ALA A 18 0.40 0.49 0.30
CA ALA A 18 -0.45 -0.13 -0.72
C ALA A 18 -1.00 0.91 -1.69
N GLY A 19 -0.75 0.71 -2.99
CA GLY A 19 -1.19 1.61 -4.06
C GLY A 19 -0.42 2.94 -4.14
N GLN A 20 0.45 3.18 -3.19
CA GLN A 20 1.21 4.42 -3.03
C GLN A 20 2.66 4.07 -2.69
N MET A 21 3.61 4.69 -3.36
CA MET A 21 5.03 4.65 -3.07
C MET A 21 5.50 6.08 -2.72
N VAL A 22 6.39 6.22 -1.75
CA VAL A 22 6.98 7.51 -1.39
C VAL A 22 8.48 7.43 -1.64
N ILE A 23 9.04 8.45 -2.28
CA ILE A 23 10.46 8.53 -2.64
C ILE A 23 11.02 9.91 -2.33
N PRO A 24 12.32 10.03 -2.06
CA PRO A 24 12.99 11.34 -2.00
C PRO A 24 13.17 11.91 -3.41
N THR A 25 13.20 13.23 -3.54
CA THR A 25 13.58 13.92 -4.78
C THR A 25 15.09 13.92 -4.98
N GLY A 26 15.53 14.04 -6.23
CA GLY A 26 16.95 14.14 -6.59
C GLY A 26 17.79 12.90 -6.34
N GLN A 27 17.17 11.79 -5.97
CA GLN A 27 17.85 10.52 -5.71
C GLN A 27 17.28 9.43 -6.62
N GLU A 28 18.15 8.53 -7.02
CA GLU A 28 17.81 7.31 -7.74
C GLU A 28 17.33 6.24 -6.76
N VAL A 29 16.14 5.67 -7.00
CA VAL A 29 15.54 4.62 -6.15
C VAL A 29 15.53 3.31 -6.93
N GLU A 30 16.22 2.32 -6.38
CA GLU A 30 16.23 0.96 -6.92
C GLU A 30 14.95 0.22 -6.54
N LEU A 31 14.32 -0.40 -7.53
CA LEU A 31 13.13 -1.22 -7.37
C LEU A 31 13.41 -2.66 -7.77
N LEU A 32 12.82 -3.59 -7.06
CA LEU A 32 12.70 -4.99 -7.46
C LEU A 32 11.24 -5.29 -7.78
N VAL A 33 10.89 -5.23 -9.06
CA VAL A 33 9.51 -5.39 -9.52
C VAL A 33 9.20 -6.86 -9.71
N THR A 34 8.14 -7.35 -9.05
CA THR A 34 7.68 -8.74 -9.14
C THR A 34 6.17 -8.83 -9.02
N SER A 35 5.61 -10.02 -9.22
CA SER A 35 4.19 -10.31 -9.05
C SER A 35 4.01 -11.61 -8.28
N ARG A 36 2.85 -11.76 -7.61
CA ARG A 36 2.46 -12.99 -6.90
C ARG A 36 1.43 -13.82 -7.63
N ASP A 37 0.69 -13.22 -8.57
CA ASP A 37 -0.43 -13.86 -9.27
C ASP A 37 -0.15 -14.00 -10.78
N VAL A 38 -0.46 -12.97 -11.56
CA VAL A 38 -0.27 -12.95 -13.02
C VAL A 38 0.76 -11.90 -13.41
N ILE A 39 1.04 -11.76 -14.70
CA ILE A 39 1.93 -10.70 -15.18
C ILE A 39 1.18 -9.37 -15.13
N HIS A 40 1.85 -8.37 -14.56
CA HIS A 40 1.49 -6.95 -14.60
C HIS A 40 2.62 -6.16 -15.24
N SER A 41 2.43 -4.87 -15.47
CA SER A 41 3.53 -3.99 -15.84
C SER A 41 3.45 -2.69 -15.05
N PHE A 42 4.49 -2.43 -14.27
CA PHE A 42 4.66 -1.19 -13.53
C PHE A 42 5.01 -0.05 -14.47
N TRP A 43 4.29 1.05 -14.39
CA TRP A 43 4.56 2.22 -15.21
C TRP A 43 4.06 3.51 -14.58
N ILE A 44 4.99 4.40 -14.32
CA ILE A 44 4.73 5.80 -13.96
C ILE A 44 5.40 6.66 -15.04
N PRO A 45 4.65 7.16 -16.02
CA PRO A 45 5.19 7.76 -17.25
C PRO A 45 6.22 8.87 -17.02
N ALA A 46 6.02 9.67 -15.98
CA ALA A 46 6.87 10.82 -15.69
C ALA A 46 8.19 10.46 -14.98
N LEU A 47 8.31 9.24 -14.44
CA LEU A 47 9.50 8.85 -13.67
C LEU A 47 10.44 7.91 -14.43
N ASN A 48 9.90 7.01 -15.24
CA ASN A 48 10.67 6.12 -16.12
C ASN A 48 9.71 5.37 -17.07
N GLY A 49 10.28 4.50 -17.92
CA GLY A 49 9.55 3.58 -18.79
C GLY A 49 8.78 2.49 -18.04
N LYS A 50 8.40 1.44 -18.75
CA LYS A 50 7.64 0.30 -18.22
C LYS A 50 8.55 -0.81 -17.74
N ARG A 51 8.10 -1.53 -16.70
CA ARG A 51 8.77 -2.71 -16.21
C ARG A 51 7.76 -3.81 -15.87
N ASP A 52 7.86 -4.96 -16.54
CA ASP A 52 6.99 -6.08 -16.27
C ASP A 52 7.24 -6.69 -14.89
N ALA A 53 6.14 -6.88 -14.15
CA ALA A 53 6.09 -7.61 -12.91
C ALA A 53 5.67 -9.05 -13.19
N ARG A 54 6.59 -9.99 -13.13
CA ARG A 54 6.36 -11.40 -13.49
C ARG A 54 6.42 -12.31 -12.28
N PRO A 55 5.50 -13.27 -12.14
CA PRO A 55 5.59 -14.27 -11.08
C PRO A 55 6.91 -15.05 -11.13
N GLY A 56 7.53 -15.23 -9.96
CA GLY A 56 8.77 -15.98 -9.82
C GLY A 56 10.02 -15.29 -10.37
N PHE A 57 9.93 -13.99 -10.69
CA PHE A 57 11.06 -13.25 -11.22
C PHE A 57 11.13 -11.84 -10.61
N PHE A 58 12.32 -11.44 -10.16
CA PHE A 58 12.59 -10.07 -9.73
C PHE A 58 13.20 -9.29 -10.90
N ALA A 59 12.49 -8.27 -11.34
CA ALA A 59 12.95 -7.39 -12.40
C ALA A 59 13.53 -6.11 -11.77
N PRO A 60 14.86 -5.88 -11.84
CA PRO A 60 15.44 -4.64 -11.36
C PRO A 60 14.96 -3.47 -12.22
N TRP A 61 14.70 -2.36 -11.58
CA TRP A 61 14.24 -1.12 -12.19
C TRP A 61 14.72 0.07 -11.37
N GLU A 62 14.78 1.22 -11.95
CA GLU A 62 15.18 2.46 -11.27
C GLU A 62 14.21 3.56 -11.62
N ILE A 63 13.90 4.39 -10.67
CA ILE A 63 13.09 5.60 -10.84
C ILE A 63 13.73 6.76 -10.08
N SER A 64 13.51 7.96 -10.55
CA SER A 64 13.86 9.19 -9.84
C SER A 64 12.85 10.30 -10.13
N ALA A 65 12.70 11.24 -9.22
CA ALA A 65 11.90 12.44 -9.39
C ALA A 65 12.78 13.65 -9.10
N ASP A 66 12.84 14.61 -10.02
CA ASP A 66 13.63 15.82 -9.84
C ASP A 66 12.91 16.83 -8.92
N GLU A 67 11.57 16.83 -8.92
CA GLU A 67 10.74 17.78 -8.20
C GLU A 67 9.76 17.08 -7.26
N PRO A 68 9.43 17.65 -6.10
CA PRO A 68 8.35 17.16 -5.26
C PRO A 68 7.01 17.16 -6.00
N GLY A 69 6.19 16.13 -5.74
CA GLY A 69 4.86 16.03 -6.36
C GLY A 69 4.28 14.65 -6.36
N VAL A 70 3.10 14.52 -6.96
CA VAL A 70 2.38 13.25 -7.11
C VAL A 70 2.44 12.82 -8.56
N TYR A 71 3.03 11.66 -8.79
CA TYR A 71 3.23 11.06 -10.10
C TYR A 71 2.34 9.84 -10.25
N PHE A 72 1.42 9.89 -11.20
CA PHE A 72 0.43 8.84 -11.41
C PHE A 72 0.92 7.78 -12.40
N GLY A 73 0.56 6.54 -12.09
CA GLY A 73 0.85 5.39 -12.91
C GLY A 73 -0.32 4.42 -12.98
N GLN A 74 -0.15 3.42 -13.83
CA GLN A 74 -1.13 2.35 -13.99
C GLN A 74 -0.47 1.06 -14.45
N CYS A 75 -1.14 -0.06 -14.22
CA CYS A 75 -0.77 -1.32 -14.83
C CYS A 75 -0.94 -1.25 -16.35
N THR A 76 0.06 -1.67 -17.10
CA THR A 76 0.06 -1.62 -18.57
C THR A 76 0.20 -3.00 -19.24
N GLU A 77 0.05 -4.09 -18.47
CA GLU A 77 -0.10 -5.45 -18.99
C GLU A 77 -1.44 -6.01 -18.56
N PHE A 78 -2.21 -6.56 -19.49
CA PHE A 78 -3.55 -7.10 -19.19
C PHE A 78 -3.45 -8.21 -18.12
N CYS A 79 -4.05 -7.96 -16.97
CA CYS A 79 -3.93 -8.80 -15.78
C CYS A 79 -5.29 -9.31 -15.24
N GLY A 80 -6.38 -9.11 -15.96
CA GLY A 80 -7.71 -9.60 -15.57
C GLY A 80 -8.76 -8.49 -15.51
N LEU A 81 -9.88 -8.74 -14.82
CA LEU A 81 -11.06 -7.88 -14.81
C LEU A 81 -10.80 -6.46 -14.30
N SER A 82 -9.91 -6.30 -13.33
CA SER A 82 -9.58 -4.99 -12.75
C SER A 82 -8.40 -4.28 -13.44
N HIS A 83 -7.91 -4.80 -14.56
CA HIS A 83 -6.74 -4.22 -15.23
C HIS A 83 -6.86 -2.72 -15.49
N ALA A 84 -7.97 -2.26 -16.01
CA ALA A 84 -8.21 -0.84 -16.31
C ALA A 84 -8.33 0.05 -15.05
N LYS A 85 -8.53 -0.56 -13.90
CA LYS A 85 -8.69 0.10 -12.59
C LYS A 85 -7.46 -0.07 -11.68
N MET A 86 -6.45 -0.79 -12.13
CA MET A 86 -5.22 -1.00 -11.37
C MET A 86 -4.29 0.20 -11.53
N ARG A 87 -4.45 1.16 -10.66
CA ARG A 87 -3.68 2.40 -10.63
C ARG A 87 -2.71 2.41 -9.46
N MET A 88 -1.72 3.27 -9.56
CA MET A 88 -0.71 3.50 -8.53
C MET A 88 -0.27 4.95 -8.57
N GLN A 89 0.37 5.40 -7.50
CA GLN A 89 0.99 6.71 -7.45
C GLN A 89 2.34 6.65 -6.73
N THR A 90 3.23 7.53 -7.12
CA THR A 90 4.46 7.84 -6.38
C THR A 90 4.38 9.27 -5.89
N ILE A 91 4.62 9.47 -4.60
CA ILE A 91 4.74 10.79 -3.99
C ILE A 91 6.23 11.05 -3.80
N ALA A 92 6.76 12.04 -4.50
CA ALA A 92 8.12 12.50 -4.30
C ALA A 92 8.13 13.67 -3.32
N MET A 93 9.02 13.60 -2.34
CA MET A 93 9.17 14.60 -1.28
C MET A 93 10.61 15.09 -1.23
N ASP A 94 10.83 16.29 -0.74
CA ASP A 94 12.20 16.69 -0.40
C ASP A 94 12.75 15.85 0.77
N ASP A 95 14.07 15.89 0.98
CA ASP A 95 14.74 15.01 1.95
C ASP A 95 14.20 15.16 3.37
N ALA A 96 13.83 16.36 3.78
CA ALA A 96 13.34 16.62 5.13
C ALA A 96 11.94 16.03 5.34
N ASP A 97 11.04 16.24 4.38
CA ASP A 97 9.68 15.69 4.41
C ASP A 97 9.68 14.18 4.24
N PHE A 98 10.58 13.64 3.41
CA PHE A 98 10.74 12.20 3.26
C PHE A 98 11.22 11.53 4.55
N GLN A 99 12.20 12.13 5.25
CA GLN A 99 12.66 11.60 6.53
C GLN A 99 11.56 11.68 7.60
N ASN A 100 10.82 12.78 7.67
CA ASN A 100 9.67 12.89 8.57
C ASN A 100 8.60 11.82 8.28
N TRP A 101 8.33 11.58 7.01
CA TRP A 101 7.40 10.53 6.60
C TRP A 101 7.89 9.14 7.04
N ILE A 102 9.18 8.81 6.87
CA ILE A 102 9.76 7.55 7.37
C ILE A 102 9.55 7.42 8.87
N ASP A 103 9.93 8.46 9.63
CA ASP A 103 9.83 8.44 11.09
C ASP A 103 8.37 8.21 11.54
N GLU A 104 7.40 8.82 10.87
CA GLU A 104 5.97 8.61 11.14
C GLU A 104 5.51 7.19 10.77
N GLN A 105 5.98 6.62 9.67
CA GLN A 105 5.63 5.25 9.27
C GLN A 105 6.24 4.18 10.19
N MET A 106 7.35 4.48 10.83
CA MET A 106 8.01 3.58 11.80
C MET A 106 7.33 3.56 13.18
N VAL A 107 6.35 4.43 13.42
CA VAL A 107 5.60 4.45 14.68
C VAL A 107 4.51 3.37 14.67
N PRO A 108 4.55 2.36 15.56
CA PRO A 108 3.49 1.37 15.66
C PRO A 108 2.15 2.01 16.01
N GLN A 109 1.06 1.40 15.54
CA GLN A 109 -0.27 1.86 15.89
C GLN A 109 -0.54 1.67 17.38
N SER A 110 -1.16 2.68 18.00
CA SER A 110 -1.60 2.58 19.38
C SER A 110 -2.74 1.58 19.51
N ALA A 111 -2.74 0.82 20.60
CA ALA A 111 -3.88 -0.03 20.93
C ALA A 111 -5.17 0.82 21.06
N PRO A 112 -6.31 0.31 20.58
CA PRO A 112 -7.58 1.01 20.73
C PRO A 112 -7.93 1.17 22.21
N PRO A 113 -8.72 2.22 22.58
CA PRO A 113 -9.17 2.41 23.95
C PRO A 113 -9.93 1.19 24.48
N GLU A 114 -9.81 0.89 25.77
CA GLU A 114 -10.55 -0.20 26.44
C GLU A 114 -12.01 0.15 26.78
N ASN A 115 -12.60 1.10 26.07
CA ASN A 115 -13.97 1.54 26.31
C ASN A 115 -14.90 1.01 25.21
N PRO A 116 -15.84 0.09 25.49
CA PRO A 116 -16.73 -0.47 24.48
C PRO A 116 -17.69 0.56 23.86
N ASP A 117 -17.93 1.68 24.51
CA ASP A 117 -18.76 2.76 23.96
C ASP A 117 -17.97 3.71 23.04
N ASP A 118 -16.67 3.60 23.03
CA ASP A 118 -15.82 4.39 22.14
C ASP A 118 -15.93 3.88 20.68
N PRO A 119 -16.12 4.78 19.71
CA PRO A 119 -16.20 4.38 18.29
C PRO A 119 -14.97 3.63 17.77
N VAL A 120 -13.77 3.96 18.26
CA VAL A 120 -12.51 3.29 17.87
C VAL A 120 -12.51 1.85 18.39
N SER A 121 -12.91 1.62 19.64
CA SER A 121 -13.01 0.28 20.23
C SER A 121 -14.02 -0.60 19.50
N ARG A 122 -15.18 -0.04 19.12
CA ARG A 122 -16.16 -0.76 18.30
C ARG A 122 -15.62 -1.08 16.90
N GLY A 123 -14.92 -0.13 16.29
CA GLY A 123 -14.24 -0.34 14.99
C GLY A 123 -13.18 -1.43 15.08
N ALA A 124 -12.35 -1.41 16.11
CA ALA A 124 -11.34 -2.43 16.37
C ALA A 124 -11.96 -3.82 16.54
N THR A 125 -13.05 -3.93 17.30
CA THR A 125 -13.79 -5.19 17.47
C THR A 125 -14.35 -5.70 16.14
N ALA A 126 -14.92 -4.81 15.33
CA ALA A 126 -15.43 -5.17 14.00
C ALA A 126 -14.32 -5.59 13.05
N PHE A 127 -13.16 -4.91 13.09
CA PHE A 127 -11.98 -5.26 12.30
C PHE A 127 -11.47 -6.65 12.67
N LEU A 128 -11.30 -6.94 13.95
CA LEU A 128 -10.84 -8.25 14.42
C LEU A 128 -11.77 -9.38 13.99
N ALA A 129 -13.09 -9.14 14.02
CA ALA A 129 -14.07 -10.14 13.66
C ALA A 129 -14.18 -10.42 12.16
N ASN A 130 -13.89 -9.43 11.30
CA ASN A 130 -14.23 -9.52 9.87
C ASN A 130 -13.05 -9.33 8.92
N CYS A 131 -11.97 -8.69 9.35
CA CYS A 131 -10.91 -8.23 8.45
C CYS A 131 -9.52 -8.80 8.81
N SER A 132 -9.28 -9.09 10.09
CA SER A 132 -7.95 -9.47 10.61
C SER A 132 -7.40 -10.80 10.09
N SER A 133 -8.26 -11.65 9.52
CA SER A 133 -7.81 -12.89 8.86
C SER A 133 -7.02 -12.65 7.57
N CYS A 134 -7.16 -11.47 6.97
CA CYS A 134 -6.52 -11.10 5.70
C CYS A 134 -5.67 -9.84 5.81
N HIS A 135 -6.05 -8.91 6.69
CA HIS A 135 -5.39 -7.61 6.84
C HIS A 135 -4.61 -7.52 8.15
N LEU A 136 -3.44 -6.91 8.05
CA LEU A 136 -2.61 -6.53 9.20
C LEU A 136 -2.78 -5.06 9.52
N VAL A 137 -2.81 -4.74 10.81
CA VAL A 137 -2.52 -3.42 11.38
C VAL A 137 -1.45 -3.65 12.44
N GLU A 138 -0.23 -3.24 12.17
CA GLU A 138 0.94 -3.44 13.01
C GLU A 138 0.76 -2.78 14.38
N GLY A 139 1.15 -3.48 15.43
CA GLY A 139 0.93 -3.04 16.82
C GLY A 139 -0.50 -3.26 17.33
N PHE A 140 -1.42 -3.76 16.49
CA PHE A 140 -2.81 -4.02 16.91
C PHE A 140 -3.22 -5.51 16.81
N ASN A 141 -3.13 -6.12 15.64
CA ASN A 141 -3.54 -7.52 15.44
C ASN A 141 -2.39 -8.43 15.02
N GLY A 142 -1.17 -7.99 15.15
CA GLY A 142 0.03 -8.78 14.94
C GLY A 142 1.26 -8.13 15.57
N ASP A 143 2.08 -8.96 16.17
CA ASP A 143 3.50 -8.70 16.33
C ASP A 143 4.26 -9.35 15.15
N GLU A 144 5.56 -9.14 15.05
CA GLU A 144 6.36 -9.60 13.91
C GLU A 144 6.22 -11.11 13.65
N ASP A 145 6.07 -11.92 14.70
CA ASP A 145 5.97 -13.39 14.58
C ASP A 145 4.58 -13.84 14.15
N ILE A 146 3.53 -13.18 14.64
CA ILE A 146 2.14 -13.46 14.27
C ILE A 146 1.83 -12.88 12.89
N ALA A 147 2.38 -11.72 12.55
CA ALA A 147 2.21 -11.11 11.23
C ALA A 147 2.70 -12.04 10.09
N ALA A 148 3.80 -12.72 10.29
CA ALA A 148 4.31 -13.70 9.32
C ALA A 148 3.42 -14.93 9.19
N ALA A 149 2.67 -15.30 10.24
CA ALA A 149 1.85 -16.50 10.28
C ALA A 149 0.37 -16.26 9.90
N VAL A 150 -0.19 -15.12 10.27
CA VAL A 150 -1.63 -14.82 10.13
C VAL A 150 -1.91 -14.03 8.84
N VAL A 151 -1.00 -13.17 8.44
CA VAL A 151 -1.20 -12.44 7.19
C VAL A 151 -0.86 -13.39 6.05
N SER A 152 -1.90 -13.94 5.45
CA SER A 152 -1.81 -14.71 4.20
C SER A 152 -1.15 -13.91 3.06
N GLN A 153 -0.73 -12.68 3.34
CA GLN A 153 -0.27 -11.69 2.35
C GLN A 153 -1.25 -11.55 1.16
N ALA A 154 -2.49 -11.95 1.40
CA ALA A 154 -3.55 -11.96 0.40
C ALA A 154 -4.24 -10.61 0.29
N ALA A 155 -4.09 -9.75 1.31
CA ALA A 155 -4.71 -8.43 1.34
C ALA A 155 -3.70 -7.35 1.79
N PRO A 156 -3.92 -6.09 1.39
CA PRO A 156 -3.03 -4.98 1.77
C PRO A 156 -2.88 -4.83 3.29
N ASN A 157 -1.67 -4.55 3.74
CA ASN A 157 -1.41 -4.07 5.09
C ASN A 157 -2.12 -2.73 5.29
N LEU A 158 -2.91 -2.59 6.35
CA LEU A 158 -3.71 -1.39 6.66
C LEU A 158 -3.07 -0.49 7.73
N THR A 159 -1.88 -0.84 8.21
CA THR A 159 -1.09 0.05 9.06
C THR A 159 -0.95 1.41 8.37
N HIS A 160 -1.11 2.48 9.11
CA HIS A 160 -1.05 3.85 8.57
C HIS A 160 -2.00 4.11 7.37
N PHE A 161 -3.16 3.42 7.31
CA PHE A 161 -4.16 3.68 6.27
C PHE A 161 -4.54 5.18 6.18
N ALA A 162 -4.57 5.85 7.32
CA ALA A 162 -4.87 7.28 7.40
C ALA A 162 -3.82 8.20 6.77
N SER A 163 -2.59 7.75 6.57
CA SER A 163 -1.56 8.55 5.88
C SER A 163 -1.64 8.42 4.35
N ARG A 164 -2.49 7.53 3.83
CA ARG A 164 -2.64 7.32 2.39
C ARG A 164 -3.59 8.33 1.80
N THR A 165 -3.28 8.82 0.62
CA THR A 165 -4.14 9.76 -0.11
C THR A 165 -5.22 9.06 -0.92
N THR A 166 -4.99 7.80 -1.30
CA THR A 166 -5.92 6.97 -2.07
C THR A 166 -5.99 5.53 -1.54
N PHE A 167 -7.04 4.82 -1.92
CA PHE A 167 -7.22 3.39 -1.65
C PHE A 167 -7.94 2.70 -2.81
N ALA A 168 -8.28 1.41 -2.66
CA ALA A 168 -8.99 0.62 -3.68
C ALA A 168 -8.30 0.67 -5.06
N GLY A 169 -6.98 0.41 -5.10
CA GLY A 169 -6.22 0.46 -6.36
C GLY A 169 -6.00 1.88 -6.89
N GLY A 170 -6.01 2.90 -6.04
CA GLY A 170 -5.81 4.30 -6.43
C GLY A 170 -7.03 4.93 -7.11
N ILE A 171 -8.23 4.38 -6.90
CA ILE A 171 -9.48 4.86 -7.53
C ILE A 171 -10.28 5.75 -6.60
N LEU A 172 -10.28 5.44 -5.30
CA LEU A 172 -11.01 6.18 -4.29
C LEU A 172 -10.05 7.03 -3.46
N ASN A 173 -10.51 8.20 -3.05
CA ASN A 173 -9.73 9.14 -2.25
C ASN A 173 -10.01 8.94 -0.76
N THR A 174 -8.97 8.93 0.05
CA THR A 174 -9.07 8.83 1.51
C THR A 174 -9.62 10.12 2.12
N TYR A 175 -9.35 11.25 1.46
CA TYR A 175 -9.76 12.59 1.88
C TYR A 175 -10.56 13.29 0.77
N THR A 176 -11.46 14.18 1.17
CA THR A 176 -12.13 15.11 0.28
C THR A 176 -11.20 16.24 -0.17
N GLU A 177 -11.62 17.07 -1.13
CA GLU A 177 -10.85 18.26 -1.57
C GLU A 177 -10.60 19.24 -0.44
N ASP A 178 -11.48 19.28 0.58
CA ASP A 178 -11.33 20.13 1.76
C ASP A 178 -10.43 19.52 2.85
N GLY A 179 -9.84 18.35 2.61
CA GLY A 179 -8.95 17.64 3.54
C GLY A 179 -9.67 16.86 4.65
N GLU A 180 -10.98 16.73 4.60
CA GLU A 180 -11.76 15.93 5.55
C GLU A 180 -11.78 14.45 5.13
N TRP A 181 -11.99 13.54 6.09
CA TRP A 181 -12.19 12.13 5.81
C TRP A 181 -13.31 11.90 4.79
N ASN A 182 -13.02 11.23 3.69
CA ASN A 182 -14.01 10.85 2.68
C ASN A 182 -14.82 9.63 3.16
N ARG A 183 -15.73 9.90 4.10
CA ARG A 183 -16.55 8.86 4.75
C ARG A 183 -17.46 8.13 3.79
N ASP A 184 -17.89 8.80 2.73
CA ASP A 184 -18.79 8.23 1.73
C ASP A 184 -18.07 7.15 0.92
N ASP A 185 -16.91 7.45 0.36
CA ASP A 185 -16.10 6.48 -0.39
C ASP A 185 -15.64 5.32 0.50
N ILE A 186 -15.15 5.62 1.73
CA ILE A 186 -14.72 4.60 2.69
C ILE A 186 -15.89 3.69 3.06
N SER A 187 -17.07 4.26 3.35
CA SER A 187 -18.25 3.48 3.72
C SER A 187 -18.79 2.66 2.57
N GLN A 188 -18.77 3.20 1.35
CA GLN A 188 -19.18 2.48 0.15
C GLN A 188 -18.25 1.30 -0.10
N TRP A 189 -16.94 1.52 -0.01
CA TRP A 189 -15.93 0.47 -0.17
C TRP A 189 -16.10 -0.65 0.87
N LEU A 190 -16.29 -0.30 2.14
CA LEU A 190 -16.49 -1.29 3.21
C LEU A 190 -17.79 -2.10 3.07
N ARG A 191 -18.82 -1.56 2.43
CA ARG A 191 -20.08 -2.27 2.14
C ARG A 191 -19.97 -3.21 0.95
N ASP A 192 -19.14 -2.87 0.00
CA ASP A 192 -18.97 -3.65 -1.23
C ASP A 192 -17.51 -3.59 -1.72
N LEU A 193 -16.69 -4.52 -1.24
CA LEU A 193 -15.30 -4.66 -1.65
C LEU A 193 -15.13 -5.09 -3.11
N SER A 194 -16.20 -5.41 -3.81
CA SER A 194 -16.17 -5.80 -5.23
C SER A 194 -16.26 -4.62 -6.20
N LEU A 195 -16.45 -3.39 -5.70
CA LEU A 195 -16.65 -2.19 -6.53
C LEU A 195 -15.58 -1.98 -7.61
N ILE A 196 -14.35 -2.42 -7.37
CA ILE A 196 -13.26 -2.32 -8.36
C ILE A 196 -13.14 -3.55 -9.26
N HIS A 197 -13.88 -4.62 -8.97
CA HIS A 197 -13.81 -5.88 -9.72
C HIS A 197 -14.90 -6.02 -10.80
N ILE A 198 -15.69 -4.99 -11.00
CA ILE A 198 -16.77 -4.95 -12.00
C ILE A 198 -16.22 -4.56 -13.36
#